data_22cd5e40ae9927148e61876746302726
#
_entry.id   22cd5e40ae9927148e61876746302726
#
_cell.length_a   1.000
_cell.length_b   1.000
_cell.length_c   1.000
_cell.angle_alpha   90.00
_cell.angle_beta   90.00
_cell.angle_gamma   90.00
#
_symmetry.space_group_name_H-M   'P 1'
#
loop_
_entity.id
_entity.type
_entity.pdbx_description
1 polymer ?
#
loop_
_entity_poly.entity_id
_entity_poly.type
_entity_poly.pdbx_seq_one_letter_code
_entity_poly.pdbx_strand_id
1 'polypeptide(L)'
;MWFKNLQIYRFTRPFEQDADALEKLLDGMAFTPCGSQDISKFGWVAPLGRGTQALVHEAAGQLLLCARKEEKMLPSSVVKDMLDEKVEALEAEQGRALKKKEKEALKEEILVTLLPRAFTRHSQTFLWINPADGYVAV
;
A
#
# COMPACT_ATOMS: atom_id res chain seq x y z
N MET A 1 14.13 -9.87 13.35
CA MET A 1 13.24 -9.15 14.29
C MET A 1 12.11 -8.51 13.48
N TRP A 2 10.88 -8.79 13.84
CA TRP A 2 9.70 -8.34 13.08
C TRP A 2 9.32 -6.90 13.36
N PHE A 3 9.57 -6.42 14.57
CA PHE A 3 9.24 -5.07 15.00
C PHE A 3 10.50 -4.24 15.19
N LYS A 4 10.63 -3.17 14.41
CA LYS A 4 11.71 -2.18 14.56
C LYS A 4 11.26 -0.98 15.42
N ASN A 5 10.02 -0.55 15.22
CA ASN A 5 9.33 0.44 16.03
C ASN A 5 8.02 -0.19 16.46
N LEU A 6 7.67 -0.04 17.72
CA LEU A 6 6.48 -0.67 18.28
C LEU A 6 5.54 0.39 18.82
N GLN A 7 4.29 0.32 18.37
CA GLN A 7 3.18 1.09 18.92
C GLN A 7 2.16 0.12 19.51
N ILE A 8 1.73 0.38 20.73
CA ILE A 8 0.78 -0.48 21.45
C ILE A 8 -0.52 0.29 21.61
N TYR A 9 -1.61 -0.33 21.20
CA TYR A 9 -2.97 0.17 21.36
C TYR A 9 -3.77 -0.78 22.23
N ARG A 10 -4.56 -0.23 23.13
CA ARG A 10 -5.47 -1.01 23.97
C ARG A 10 -6.85 -1.04 23.35
N PHE A 11 -7.45 -2.22 23.31
CA PHE A 11 -8.84 -2.36 22.88
C PHE A 11 -9.79 -1.68 23.89
N THR A 12 -10.78 -0.95 23.36
CA THR A 12 -11.84 -0.35 24.17
C THR A 12 -12.96 -1.34 24.48
N ARG A 13 -13.02 -2.44 23.73
CA ARG A 13 -13.93 -3.57 23.90
C ARG A 13 -13.16 -4.87 23.80
N PRO A 14 -13.63 -5.97 24.41
CA PRO A 14 -12.98 -7.26 24.26
C PRO A 14 -12.86 -7.66 22.79
N PHE A 15 -11.69 -8.18 22.43
CA PHE A 15 -11.46 -8.78 21.13
C PHE A 15 -11.97 -10.23 21.15
N GLU A 16 -13.08 -10.51 20.45
CA GLU A 16 -13.79 -11.79 20.53
C GLU A 16 -13.56 -12.70 19.32
N GLN A 17 -12.81 -12.23 18.32
CA GLN A 17 -12.53 -13.04 17.13
C GLN A 17 -11.47 -14.10 17.43
N ASP A 18 -11.74 -15.35 17.10
CA ASP A 18 -10.73 -16.40 17.06
C ASP A 18 -9.93 -16.39 15.75
N ALA A 19 -8.89 -17.20 15.65
CA ALA A 19 -8.05 -17.28 14.47
C ALA A 19 -8.83 -17.63 13.21
N ASP A 20 -9.75 -18.57 13.27
CA ASP A 20 -10.54 -19.02 12.12
C ASP A 20 -11.53 -17.95 11.64
N ALA A 21 -12.20 -17.27 12.57
CA ALA A 21 -13.11 -16.17 12.24
C ALA A 21 -12.36 -14.99 11.62
N LEU A 22 -11.20 -14.65 12.17
CA LEU A 22 -10.35 -13.58 11.65
C LEU A 22 -9.78 -13.95 10.27
N GLU A 23 -9.33 -15.17 10.07
CA GLU A 23 -8.85 -15.69 8.78
C GLU A 23 -9.90 -15.48 7.67
N LYS A 24 -11.16 -15.84 7.94
CA LYS A 24 -12.26 -15.65 7.00
C LYS A 24 -12.53 -14.18 6.67
N LEU A 25 -12.41 -13.30 7.66
CA LEU A 25 -12.56 -11.86 7.45
C LEU A 25 -11.44 -11.28 6.59
N LEU A 26 -10.22 -11.74 6.79
CA LEU A 26 -9.04 -11.24 6.09
C LEU A 26 -8.91 -11.81 4.67
N ASP A 27 -9.46 -12.97 4.40
CA ASP A 27 -9.38 -13.64 3.08
C ASP A 27 -9.94 -12.76 1.96
N GLY A 28 -11.02 -12.05 2.20
CA GLY A 28 -11.57 -11.07 1.25
C GLY A 28 -10.70 -9.81 1.04
N MET A 29 -9.68 -9.62 1.86
CA MET A 29 -8.75 -8.48 1.82
C MET A 29 -7.31 -8.93 1.66
N ALA A 30 -7.09 -10.12 1.08
CA ALA A 30 -5.76 -10.62 0.79
C ALA A 30 -5.02 -9.71 -0.20
N PHE A 31 -3.71 -9.59 -0.01
CA PHE A 31 -2.88 -8.77 -0.86
C PHE A 31 -2.88 -9.26 -2.31
N THR A 32 -3.02 -8.31 -3.23
CA THR A 32 -2.80 -8.51 -4.67
C THR A 32 -1.78 -7.48 -5.17
N PRO A 33 -0.86 -7.86 -6.07
CA PRO A 33 0.11 -6.92 -6.63
C PRO A 33 -0.54 -5.76 -7.39
N CYS A 34 0.18 -4.65 -7.51
CA CYS A 34 -0.24 -3.52 -8.35
C CYS A 34 -0.43 -3.96 -9.80
N GLY A 35 -1.56 -3.58 -10.38
CA GLY A 35 -1.76 -3.59 -11.81
C GLY A 35 -1.01 -2.46 -12.50
N SER A 36 -1.11 -2.37 -13.83
CA SER A 36 -0.38 -1.39 -14.63
C SER A 36 -0.72 0.07 -14.27
N GLN A 37 -1.95 0.34 -13.86
CA GLN A 37 -2.43 1.68 -13.52
C GLN A 37 -2.64 1.91 -12.02
N ASP A 38 -2.29 0.95 -11.20
CA ASP A 38 -2.38 1.12 -9.75
C ASP A 38 -1.17 1.92 -9.22
N ILE A 39 -1.43 2.90 -8.39
CA ILE A 39 -0.39 3.67 -7.69
C ILE A 39 0.11 2.88 -6.47
N SER A 40 -0.81 2.25 -5.77
CA SER A 40 -0.50 1.40 -4.61
C SER A 40 -1.55 0.32 -4.42
N LYS A 41 -1.15 -0.77 -3.77
CA LYS A 41 -2.04 -1.83 -3.28
C LYS A 41 -1.69 -2.15 -1.84
N PHE A 42 -2.69 -2.51 -1.08
CA PHE A 42 -2.58 -2.91 0.30
C PHE A 42 -3.42 -4.15 0.55
N GLY A 43 -2.94 -5.07 1.36
CA GLY A 43 -3.67 -6.27 1.72
C GLY A 43 -2.92 -7.12 2.73
N TRP A 44 -3.54 -8.24 3.12
CA TRP A 44 -2.99 -9.15 4.10
C TRP A 44 -2.18 -10.26 3.43
N VAL A 45 -1.07 -10.62 4.04
CA VAL A 45 -0.20 -11.73 3.61
C VAL A 45 0.08 -12.66 4.78
N ALA A 46 0.54 -13.86 4.48
CA ALA A 46 0.92 -14.82 5.51
C ALA A 46 2.08 -14.28 6.37
N PRO A 47 1.91 -14.18 7.70
CA PRO A 47 2.93 -13.59 8.58
C PRO A 47 4.18 -14.45 8.70
N LEU A 48 4.10 -15.76 8.47
CA LEU A 48 5.23 -16.69 8.50
C LEU A 48 6.00 -16.79 7.17
N GLY A 49 5.56 -16.03 6.17
CA GLY A 49 6.26 -15.95 4.90
C GLY A 49 5.93 -17.05 3.91
N ARG A 50 6.84 -17.29 2.98
CA ARG A 50 6.65 -18.24 1.88
C ARG A 50 6.50 -19.66 2.41
N GLY A 51 5.53 -20.39 1.88
CA GLY A 51 5.24 -21.76 2.25
C GLY A 51 4.04 -21.91 3.20
N THR A 52 3.52 -20.82 3.72
CA THR A 52 2.27 -20.80 4.48
C THR A 52 1.24 -19.93 3.78
N GLN A 53 -0.01 -20.34 3.78
CA GLN A 53 -1.11 -19.58 3.18
C GLN A 53 -1.99 -18.89 4.23
N ALA A 54 -1.89 -19.34 5.49
CA ALA A 54 -2.69 -18.77 6.57
C ALA A 54 -2.32 -17.31 6.83
N LEU A 55 -3.31 -16.43 6.78
CA LEU A 55 -3.17 -14.99 7.03
C LEU A 55 -3.09 -14.66 8.53
N VAL A 56 -3.54 -15.58 9.37
CA VAL A 56 -3.48 -15.46 10.83
C VAL A 56 -2.64 -16.61 11.37
N HIS A 57 -1.60 -16.27 12.13
CA HIS A 57 -0.84 -17.26 12.89
C HIS A 57 -1.21 -17.16 14.37
N GLU A 58 -1.69 -18.26 14.94
CA GLU A 58 -2.03 -18.34 16.35
C GLU A 58 -0.96 -19.11 17.12
N ALA A 59 -0.53 -18.55 18.23
CA ALA A 59 0.36 -19.21 19.18
C ALA A 59 0.03 -18.75 20.60
N ALA A 60 -0.21 -19.71 21.49
CA ALA A 60 -0.50 -19.44 22.91
C ALA A 60 -1.66 -18.43 23.12
N GLY A 61 -2.70 -18.51 22.31
CA GLY A 61 -3.86 -17.61 22.37
C GLY A 61 -3.62 -16.22 21.81
N GLN A 62 -2.45 -15.97 21.22
CA GLN A 62 -2.09 -14.70 20.59
C GLN A 62 -2.11 -14.84 19.08
N LEU A 63 -2.41 -13.75 18.40
CA LEU A 63 -2.59 -13.72 16.94
C LEU A 63 -1.55 -12.82 16.29
N LEU A 64 -0.88 -13.33 15.26
CA LEU A 64 0.06 -12.57 14.46
C LEU A 64 -0.49 -12.41 13.04
N LEU A 65 -0.50 -11.18 12.55
CA LEU A 65 -0.91 -10.81 11.20
C LEU A 65 0.19 -10.01 10.52
N CYS A 66 0.17 -9.99 9.19
CA CYS A 66 1.07 -9.16 8.40
C CYS A 66 0.31 -8.45 7.29
N ALA A 67 0.38 -7.14 7.28
CA ALA A 67 -0.09 -6.32 6.18
C ALA A 67 1.07 -5.99 5.23
N ARG A 68 0.80 -6.06 3.94
CA ARG A 68 1.75 -5.69 2.89
C ARG A 68 1.21 -4.54 2.07
N LYS A 69 2.05 -3.54 1.86
CA LYS A 69 1.79 -2.43 0.96
C LYS A 69 2.78 -2.50 -0.20
N GLU A 70 2.29 -2.33 -1.40
CA GLU A 70 3.09 -2.16 -2.61
C GLU A 70 2.80 -0.79 -3.20
N GLU A 71 3.84 -0.03 -3.49
CA GLU A 71 3.75 1.33 -4.06
C GLU A 71 4.59 1.44 -5.32
N LYS A 72 4.05 2.11 -6.32
CA LYS A 72 4.82 2.53 -7.49
C LYS A 72 5.78 3.64 -7.11
N MET A 73 7.04 3.47 -7.48
CA MET A 73 8.07 4.49 -7.27
C MET A 73 8.05 5.47 -8.43
N LEU A 74 7.31 6.55 -8.25
CA LEU A 74 7.17 7.62 -9.23
C LEU A 74 7.50 8.96 -8.57
N PRO A 75 8.79 9.36 -8.55
CA PRO A 75 9.21 10.61 -7.93
C PRO A 75 8.49 11.81 -8.55
N SER A 76 8.00 12.71 -7.72
CA SER A 76 7.29 13.90 -8.17
C SER A 76 8.15 14.83 -9.05
N SER A 77 9.47 14.83 -8.82
CA SER A 77 10.43 15.55 -9.65
C SER A 77 10.45 15.06 -11.09
N VAL A 78 10.45 13.73 -11.30
CA VAL A 78 10.43 13.15 -12.66
C VAL A 78 9.15 13.51 -13.39
N VAL A 79 8.01 13.43 -12.73
CA VAL A 79 6.71 13.83 -13.31
C VAL A 79 6.70 15.30 -13.65
N LYS A 80 7.23 16.13 -12.75
CA LYS A 80 7.32 17.58 -12.96
C LYS A 80 8.21 17.94 -14.16
N ASP A 81 9.40 17.36 -14.23
CA ASP A 81 10.35 17.62 -15.32
C ASP A 81 9.73 17.27 -16.69
N MET A 82 9.09 16.09 -16.79
CA MET A 82 8.39 15.69 -18.01
C MET A 82 7.19 16.59 -18.34
N LEU A 83 6.49 17.05 -17.31
CA LEU A 83 5.37 17.98 -17.50
C LEU A 83 5.87 19.34 -18.03
N ASP A 84 6.93 19.87 -17.43
CA ASP A 84 7.51 21.16 -17.83
C ASP A 84 8.01 21.10 -19.29
N GLU A 85 8.70 20.02 -19.69
CA GLU A 85 9.12 19.80 -21.09
C GLU A 85 7.94 19.76 -22.07
N LYS A 86 6.88 19.01 -21.72
CA LYS A 86 5.68 18.94 -22.59
C LYS A 86 4.93 20.27 -22.67
N VAL A 87 4.81 20.98 -21.56
CA VAL A 87 4.18 22.29 -21.52
C VAL A 87 4.94 23.28 -22.39
N GLU A 88 6.26 23.34 -22.23
CA GLU A 88 7.12 24.23 -23.02
C GLU A 88 7.01 23.95 -24.53
N ALA A 89 7.06 22.66 -24.92
CA ALA A 89 6.91 22.27 -26.32
C ALA A 89 5.54 22.67 -26.90
N LEU A 90 4.45 22.46 -26.18
CA LEU A 90 3.09 22.80 -26.64
C LEU A 90 2.86 24.30 -26.66
N GLU A 91 3.37 25.04 -25.68
CA GLU A 91 3.27 26.51 -25.67
C GLU A 91 4.03 27.14 -26.85
N ALA A 92 5.22 26.59 -27.18
CA ALA A 92 5.98 26.99 -28.36
C ALA A 92 5.25 26.69 -29.67
N GLU A 93 4.63 25.49 -29.78
CA GLU A 93 3.88 25.09 -30.96
C GLU A 93 2.61 25.92 -31.16
N GLN A 94 1.86 26.17 -30.08
CA GLN A 94 0.59 26.89 -30.14
C GLN A 94 0.72 28.41 -30.05
N GLY A 95 1.89 28.93 -29.68
CA GLY A 95 2.14 30.36 -29.51
C GLY A 95 1.33 31.01 -28.38
N ARG A 96 0.92 30.24 -27.38
CA ARG A 96 0.15 30.70 -26.21
C ARG A 96 0.49 29.92 -24.95
N ALA A 97 0.25 30.52 -23.79
CA ALA A 97 0.35 29.82 -22.53
C ALA A 97 -0.79 28.80 -22.32
N LEU A 98 -0.47 27.63 -21.78
CA LEU A 98 -1.45 26.59 -21.43
C LEU A 98 -2.21 26.97 -20.16
N LYS A 99 -3.51 26.68 -20.17
CA LYS A 99 -4.38 26.84 -18.99
C LYS A 99 -4.13 25.75 -17.98
N LYS A 100 -4.52 26.00 -16.72
CA LYS A 100 -4.36 25.04 -15.62
C LYS A 100 -4.95 23.66 -15.94
N LYS A 101 -6.15 23.60 -16.50
CA LYS A 101 -6.82 22.35 -16.88
C LYS A 101 -6.05 21.57 -17.94
N GLU A 102 -5.43 22.26 -18.89
CA GLU A 102 -4.61 21.63 -19.93
C GLU A 102 -3.33 21.03 -19.34
N LYS A 103 -2.71 21.70 -18.38
CA LYS A 103 -1.55 21.18 -17.63
C LYS A 103 -1.92 19.96 -16.76
N GLU A 104 -3.07 19.98 -16.11
CA GLU A 104 -3.59 18.84 -15.33
C GLU A 104 -3.83 17.62 -16.24
N ALA A 105 -4.42 17.80 -17.41
CA ALA A 105 -4.63 16.72 -18.38
C ALA A 105 -3.30 16.13 -18.89
N LEU A 106 -2.30 16.96 -19.15
CA LEU A 106 -0.96 16.50 -19.52
C LEU A 106 -0.29 15.70 -18.40
N LYS A 107 -0.46 16.13 -17.16
CA LYS A 107 0.06 15.42 -15.99
C LYS A 107 -0.56 14.03 -15.87
N GLU A 108 -1.87 13.92 -16.04
CA GLU A 108 -2.57 12.63 -16.04
C GLU A 108 -2.06 11.71 -17.15
N GLU A 109 -1.86 12.23 -18.34
CA GLU A 109 -1.29 11.49 -19.48
C GLU A 109 0.13 10.97 -19.17
N ILE A 110 0.96 11.79 -18.54
CA ILE A 110 2.31 11.39 -18.12
C ILE A 110 2.23 10.26 -17.09
N LEU A 111 1.34 10.37 -16.10
CA LEU A 111 1.14 9.33 -15.08
C LEU A 111 0.69 8.00 -15.70
N VAL A 112 -0.27 8.03 -16.61
CA VAL A 112 -0.74 6.86 -17.36
C VAL A 112 0.41 6.19 -18.14
N THR A 113 1.32 6.97 -18.69
CA THR A 113 2.47 6.46 -19.45
C THR A 113 3.56 5.89 -18.55
N LEU A 114 3.80 6.50 -17.39
CA LEU A 114 4.91 6.11 -16.50
C LEU A 114 4.54 4.97 -15.53
N LEU A 115 3.29 4.90 -15.08
CA LEU A 115 2.86 3.91 -14.08
C LEU A 115 3.19 2.46 -14.47
N PRO A 116 2.95 2.00 -15.71
CA PRO A 116 3.28 0.63 -16.09
C PRO A 116 4.78 0.31 -16.04
N ARG A 117 5.63 1.32 -16.17
CA ARG A 117 7.10 1.21 -16.19
C ARG A 117 7.76 1.48 -14.84
N ALA A 118 7.00 1.97 -13.87
CA ALA A 118 7.53 2.32 -12.56
C ALA A 118 7.91 1.06 -11.76
N PHE A 119 9.06 1.11 -11.09
CA PHE A 119 9.43 0.10 -10.10
C PHE A 119 8.47 0.13 -8.92
N THR A 120 8.33 -1.01 -8.26
CA THR A 120 7.52 -1.13 -7.06
C THR A 120 8.40 -1.25 -5.82
N ARG A 121 7.93 -0.66 -4.74
CA ARG A 121 8.51 -0.81 -3.40
C ARG A 121 7.50 -1.52 -2.51
N HIS A 122 7.98 -2.46 -1.72
CA HIS A 122 7.17 -3.21 -0.76
C HIS A 122 7.51 -2.78 0.66
N SER A 123 6.49 -2.70 1.49
CA SER A 123 6.63 -2.59 2.94
C SER A 123 5.70 -3.57 3.63
N GLN A 124 6.11 -4.06 4.79
CA GLN A 124 5.33 -4.97 5.60
C GLN A 124 5.19 -4.39 7.00
N THR A 125 3.98 -4.55 7.56
CA THR A 125 3.66 -4.16 8.93
C THR A 125 3.08 -5.38 9.64
N PHE A 126 3.71 -5.78 10.74
CA PHE A 126 3.21 -6.85 11.57
C PHE A 126 2.27 -6.32 12.64
N LEU A 127 1.23 -7.08 12.92
CA LEU A 127 0.29 -6.82 14.01
C LEU A 127 0.29 -8.04 14.94
N TRP A 128 0.49 -7.77 16.22
CA TRP A 128 0.42 -8.79 17.25
C TRP A 128 -0.74 -8.49 18.19
N ILE A 129 -1.77 -9.32 18.14
CA ILE A 129 -2.97 -9.18 18.95
C ILE A 129 -2.88 -10.10 20.15
N ASN A 130 -3.05 -9.52 21.35
CA ASN A 130 -3.18 -10.26 22.58
C ASN A 130 -4.62 -10.07 23.13
N PRO A 131 -5.55 -11.00 22.82
CA PRO A 131 -6.95 -10.86 23.24
C PRO A 131 -7.13 -10.94 24.76
N ALA A 132 -6.32 -11.75 25.44
CA ALA A 132 -6.41 -11.93 26.89
C ALA A 132 -6.09 -10.63 27.66
N ASP A 133 -5.03 -9.94 27.25
CA ASP A 133 -4.60 -8.70 27.88
C ASP A 133 -5.18 -7.45 27.21
N GLY A 134 -5.90 -7.63 26.11
CA GLY A 134 -6.69 -6.58 25.44
C GLY A 134 -5.87 -5.52 24.72
N TYR A 135 -4.77 -5.88 24.06
CA TYR A 135 -3.97 -4.94 23.28
C TYR A 135 -3.56 -5.48 21.92
N VAL A 136 -3.21 -4.58 21.01
CA VAL A 136 -2.55 -4.84 19.74
C VAL A 136 -1.25 -4.05 19.65
N ALA A 137 -0.18 -4.74 19.26
CA ALA A 137 1.12 -4.14 18.98
C ALA A 137 1.35 -4.07 17.47
N VAL A 138 1.77 -2.92 16.98
CA VAL A 138 2.00 -2.65 15.55
C VAL A 138 3.41 -2.16 15.32
#